data_f1b771e8f2537ce6f1dbdd46cb1d1452
#
_entry.id   f1b771e8f2537ce6f1dbdd46cb1d1452
#
_cell.length_a   1.000
_cell.length_b   1.000
_cell.length_c   1.000
_cell.angle_alpha   90.00
_cell.angle_beta   90.00
_cell.angle_gamma   90.00
#
_symmetry.space_group_name_H-M   'P 1'
#
loop_
_entity.id
_entity.type
_entity.pdbx_description
1 polymer ?
#
loop_
_entity_poly.entity_id
_entity_poly.type
_entity_poly.pdbx_seq_one_letter_code
_entity_poly.pdbx_strand_id
1 'polypeptide(L)'
;VVEESQLYREMVQNGTKGIIGEPTNLEVIHAHKGSVEIKATSRGVAGHSSSRKNVSANLSMIPFLQEMKAIHDEVETEVKWQNDMFEPPTLSWNINVKDDSPALNVTAGKTICRMYLRPMPGIDVEPLLTRVRQAGDRHGVKVRINHWGNTFFASSDSDFVQDSLKLAHRPKSKTVSYGTDGGVFTEIADKIVFGPGSIEQAHTINEWISLEQLSLGTDMYAKMIRHWCCGK
;
A
#
# COMPACT_ATOMS: atom_id res chain seq x y z
N VAL A 1 -12.53 -12.31 -5.98
CA VAL A 1 -12.04 -13.71 -6.22
C VAL A 1 -11.93 -14.47 -4.91
N VAL A 2 -11.27 -13.91 -3.86
CA VAL A 2 -11.14 -14.60 -2.56
C VAL A 2 -12.51 -14.76 -1.87
N GLU A 3 -13.31 -13.71 -1.86
CA GLU A 3 -14.66 -13.69 -1.27
C GLU A 3 -15.65 -14.68 -1.94
N GLU A 4 -15.38 -15.08 -3.18
CA GLU A 4 -16.19 -16.08 -3.91
C GLU A 4 -15.77 -17.52 -3.58
N SER A 5 -14.60 -17.72 -2.94
CA SER A 5 -14.11 -19.04 -2.56
C SER A 5 -14.95 -19.64 -1.43
N GLN A 6 -15.44 -20.86 -1.64
CA GLN A 6 -16.13 -21.62 -0.60
C GLN A 6 -15.21 -21.87 0.60
N LEU A 7 -13.96 -22.24 0.34
CA LEU A 7 -12.94 -22.47 1.37
C LEU A 7 -12.73 -21.23 2.23
N TYR A 8 -12.64 -20.05 1.61
CA TYR A 8 -12.46 -18.79 2.35
C TYR A 8 -13.64 -18.52 3.29
N ARG A 9 -14.86 -18.70 2.83
CA ARG A 9 -16.07 -18.54 3.66
C ARG A 9 -16.09 -19.53 4.84
N GLU A 10 -15.70 -20.78 4.60
CA GLU A 10 -15.56 -21.78 5.67
C GLU A 10 -14.46 -21.40 6.67
N MET A 11 -13.33 -20.86 6.21
CA MET A 11 -12.25 -20.35 7.09
C MET A 11 -12.75 -19.22 7.99
N VAL A 12 -13.49 -18.25 7.43
CA VAL A 12 -14.07 -17.13 8.19
C VAL A 12 -15.08 -17.64 9.23
N GLN A 13 -16.01 -18.53 8.83
CA GLN A 13 -17.02 -19.09 9.72
C GLN A 13 -16.41 -19.89 10.89
N ASN A 14 -15.31 -20.57 10.64
CA ASN A 14 -14.61 -21.39 11.65
C ASN A 14 -13.65 -20.57 12.52
N GLY A 15 -13.58 -19.26 12.37
CA GLY A 15 -12.62 -18.42 13.13
C GLY A 15 -11.17 -18.82 12.90
N THR A 16 -10.83 -19.16 11.65
CA THR A 16 -9.48 -19.61 11.30
C THR A 16 -8.43 -18.54 11.57
N LYS A 17 -7.30 -18.94 12.09
CA LYS A 17 -6.12 -18.09 12.30
C LYS A 17 -5.28 -18.05 11.02
N GLY A 18 -4.79 -16.85 10.67
CA GLY A 18 -4.02 -16.62 9.45
C GLY A 18 -2.58 -16.17 9.71
N ILE A 19 -1.63 -16.74 8.97
CA ILE A 19 -0.25 -16.24 8.89
C ILE A 19 0.03 -15.91 7.42
N ILE A 20 0.38 -14.66 7.17
CA ILE A 20 0.82 -14.19 5.86
C ILE A 20 2.35 -14.27 5.83
N GLY A 21 2.89 -15.13 4.94
CA GLY A 21 4.30 -15.52 4.90
C GLY A 21 5.20 -14.50 4.18
N GLU A 22 5.30 -13.29 4.68
CA GLU A 22 6.18 -12.25 4.12
C GLU A 22 7.52 -12.18 4.87
N PRO A 23 8.60 -11.66 4.24
CA PRO A 23 9.91 -11.57 4.86
C PRO A 23 9.97 -10.47 5.94
N THR A 24 9.70 -10.84 7.18
CA THR A 24 9.66 -9.93 8.34
C THR A 24 10.84 -10.09 9.30
N ASN A 25 11.89 -10.84 8.92
CA ASN A 25 12.95 -11.26 9.84
C ASN A 25 12.41 -12.00 11.07
N LEU A 26 11.33 -12.76 10.92
CA LEU A 26 10.61 -13.46 12.00
C LEU A 26 10.10 -12.51 13.08
N GLU A 27 9.79 -11.27 12.72
CA GLU A 27 9.06 -10.34 13.57
C GLU A 27 7.55 -10.52 13.37
N VAL A 28 6.79 -10.42 14.44
CA VAL A 28 5.32 -10.50 14.39
C VAL A 28 4.78 -9.13 13.97
N ILE A 29 4.18 -9.05 12.79
CA ILE A 29 3.59 -7.83 12.26
C ILE A 29 2.08 -7.88 12.42
N HIS A 30 1.52 -6.90 13.13
CA HIS A 30 0.10 -6.82 13.44
C HIS A 30 -0.67 -5.78 12.61
N ALA A 31 0.03 -4.94 11.84
CA ALA A 31 -0.61 -3.97 10.96
C ALA A 31 0.28 -3.58 9.78
N HIS A 32 -0.35 -3.25 8.64
CA HIS A 32 0.33 -2.66 7.49
C HIS A 32 -0.53 -1.62 6.78
N LYS A 33 0.14 -0.73 6.03
CA LYS A 33 -0.52 0.25 5.18
C LYS A 33 -1.16 -0.41 3.96
N GLY A 34 -2.22 0.20 3.46
CA GLY A 34 -2.83 -0.14 2.17
C GLY A 34 -2.09 0.48 0.98
N SER A 35 -2.75 0.43 -0.19
CA SER A 35 -2.24 1.04 -1.40
C SER A 35 -3.34 1.55 -2.32
N VAL A 36 -3.21 2.79 -2.74
CA VAL A 36 -4.09 3.45 -3.72
C VAL A 36 -3.25 4.10 -4.80
N GLU A 37 -3.51 3.73 -6.06
CA GLU A 37 -2.96 4.39 -7.22
C GLU A 37 -3.96 5.39 -7.77
N ILE A 38 -3.49 6.60 -8.09
CA ILE A 38 -4.25 7.62 -8.79
C ILE A 38 -3.54 7.93 -10.09
N LYS A 39 -4.25 7.78 -11.20
CA LYS A 39 -3.76 8.13 -12.53
C LYS A 39 -4.55 9.32 -13.06
N ALA A 40 -3.87 10.46 -13.20
CA ALA A 40 -4.39 11.68 -13.80
C ALA A 40 -3.85 11.83 -15.24
N THR A 41 -4.69 12.17 -16.19
CA THR A 41 -4.31 12.31 -17.60
C THR A 41 -4.84 13.62 -18.14
N SER A 42 -3.94 14.50 -18.58
CA SER A 42 -4.23 15.68 -19.38
C SER A 42 -4.04 15.37 -20.85
N ARG A 43 -4.84 15.97 -21.70
CA ARG A 43 -4.73 15.88 -23.15
C ARG A 43 -4.56 17.25 -23.77
N GLY A 44 -3.78 17.29 -24.85
CA GLY A 44 -3.49 18.47 -25.65
C GLY A 44 -3.54 18.16 -27.15
N VAL A 45 -2.98 19.03 -27.92
CA VAL A 45 -2.79 18.89 -29.37
C VAL A 45 -1.30 19.04 -29.68
N ALA A 46 -0.68 17.91 -30.06
CA ALA A 46 0.76 17.89 -30.39
C ALA A 46 1.05 18.69 -31.65
N GLY A 47 2.23 19.28 -31.74
CA GLY A 47 2.71 19.99 -32.89
C GLY A 47 3.92 20.85 -32.59
N HIS A 48 4.42 21.62 -33.58
CA HIS A 48 5.59 22.47 -33.38
C HIS A 48 5.30 23.58 -32.37
N SER A 49 6.17 23.76 -31.38
CA SER A 49 5.94 24.64 -30.22
C SER A 49 5.72 26.10 -30.55
N SER A 50 6.19 26.57 -31.74
CA SER A 50 5.93 27.92 -32.27
C SER A 50 4.51 28.13 -32.84
N SER A 51 3.73 27.06 -32.97
CA SER A 51 2.37 27.16 -33.51
C SER A 51 1.35 27.48 -32.42
N ARG A 52 0.52 28.52 -32.61
CA ARG A 52 -0.59 28.87 -31.70
C ARG A 52 -1.79 27.91 -31.78
N LYS A 53 -1.80 26.95 -32.71
CA LYS A 53 -2.87 25.97 -32.87
C LYS A 53 -2.73 24.77 -31.89
N ASN A 54 -1.58 24.65 -31.25
CA ASN A 54 -1.28 23.55 -30.37
C ASN A 54 -1.74 23.86 -28.95
N VAL A 55 -2.17 22.84 -28.24
CA VAL A 55 -2.53 22.90 -26.81
C VAL A 55 -1.58 21.96 -26.03
N SER A 56 -0.81 22.52 -25.14
CA SER A 56 0.13 21.74 -24.35
C SER A 56 -0.57 20.98 -23.22
N ALA A 57 -0.52 19.66 -23.26
CA ALA A 57 -1.00 18.83 -22.16
C ALA A 57 -0.23 19.11 -20.86
N ASN A 58 1.07 19.48 -20.96
CA ASN A 58 1.87 19.84 -19.78
C ASN A 58 1.33 21.11 -19.12
N LEU A 59 1.06 22.17 -19.90
CA LEU A 59 0.51 23.42 -19.34
C LEU A 59 -0.87 23.22 -18.74
N SER A 60 -1.71 22.37 -19.34
CA SER A 60 -3.02 22.02 -18.80
C SER A 60 -2.93 21.19 -17.51
N MET A 61 -1.84 20.43 -17.33
CA MET A 61 -1.60 19.62 -16.11
C MET A 61 -1.13 20.47 -14.90
N ILE A 62 -0.43 21.59 -15.14
CA ILE A 62 0.21 22.39 -14.07
C ILE A 62 -0.76 22.80 -12.97
N PRO A 63 -1.93 23.41 -13.22
CA PRO A 63 -2.83 23.84 -12.16
C PRO A 63 -3.37 22.64 -11.34
N PHE A 64 -3.58 21.48 -11.97
CA PHE A 64 -3.90 20.26 -11.25
C PHE A 64 -2.75 19.83 -10.32
N LEU A 65 -1.51 19.84 -10.81
CA LEU A 65 -0.33 19.48 -10.01
C LEU A 65 -0.10 20.44 -8.84
N GLN A 66 -0.44 21.71 -8.97
CA GLN A 66 -0.39 22.67 -7.86
C GLN A 66 -1.34 22.27 -6.72
N GLU A 67 -2.55 21.84 -7.04
CA GLU A 67 -3.48 21.32 -6.02
C GLU A 67 -2.99 20.00 -5.42
N MET A 68 -2.42 19.10 -6.24
CA MET A 68 -1.85 17.84 -5.73
C MET A 68 -0.66 18.09 -4.79
N LYS A 69 0.17 19.09 -5.09
CA LYS A 69 1.27 19.50 -4.20
C LYS A 69 0.74 20.04 -2.87
N ALA A 70 -0.33 20.84 -2.90
CA ALA A 70 -0.96 21.34 -1.68
C ALA A 70 -1.54 20.20 -0.82
N ILE A 71 -2.18 19.21 -1.44
CA ILE A 71 -2.65 18.00 -0.74
C ILE A 71 -1.47 17.22 -0.16
N HIS A 72 -0.39 17.05 -0.93
CA HIS A 72 0.83 16.42 -0.43
C HIS A 72 1.35 17.11 0.84
N ASP A 73 1.47 18.42 0.83
CA ASP A 73 1.98 19.16 1.99
C ASP A 73 1.07 19.02 3.22
N GLU A 74 -0.24 19.03 3.00
CA GLU A 74 -1.24 18.80 4.04
C GLU A 74 -1.08 17.40 4.68
N VAL A 75 -0.97 16.34 3.86
CA VAL A 75 -0.88 14.96 4.40
C VAL A 75 0.45 14.66 5.09
N GLU A 76 1.50 15.42 4.77
CA GLU A 76 2.80 15.28 5.43
C GLU A 76 2.87 16.06 6.76
N THR A 77 1.99 17.06 6.98
CA THR A 77 2.10 17.96 8.13
C THR A 77 0.93 17.92 9.10
N GLU A 78 -0.28 17.60 8.63
CA GLU A 78 -1.46 17.63 9.49
C GLU A 78 -1.68 16.33 10.24
N VAL A 79 -1.84 16.45 11.57
CA VAL A 79 -2.00 15.30 12.51
C VAL A 79 -3.16 14.38 12.13
N LYS A 80 -4.25 14.90 11.55
CA LYS A 80 -5.39 14.07 11.12
C LYS A 80 -5.05 13.01 10.08
N TRP A 81 -3.91 13.19 9.35
CA TRP A 81 -3.41 12.27 8.34
C TRP A 81 -2.24 11.41 8.82
N GLN A 82 -1.91 11.49 10.10
CA GLN A 82 -0.77 10.78 10.69
C GLN A 82 -1.24 9.64 11.59
N ASN A 83 -0.41 8.59 11.64
CA ASN A 83 -0.59 7.47 12.55
C ASN A 83 0.78 7.01 13.05
N ASP A 84 1.08 7.31 14.31
CA ASP A 84 2.38 7.06 14.95
C ASP A 84 2.72 5.58 15.12
N MET A 85 1.80 4.68 14.79
CA MET A 85 2.12 3.25 14.71
C MET A 85 3.04 2.90 13.55
N PHE A 86 3.19 3.80 12.56
CA PHE A 86 3.95 3.57 11.33
C PHE A 86 5.16 4.49 11.20
N GLU A 87 6.18 4.01 10.49
CA GLU A 87 7.33 4.80 10.07
C GLU A 87 7.45 4.77 8.54
N PRO A 88 7.34 5.92 7.83
CA PRO A 88 6.89 7.22 8.35
C PRO A 88 5.41 7.20 8.79
N PRO A 89 4.98 8.11 9.70
CA PRO A 89 3.60 8.14 10.20
C PRO A 89 2.60 8.74 9.20
N THR A 90 3.02 9.08 8.00
CA THR A 90 2.25 9.77 6.96
C THR A 90 1.66 8.82 5.94
N LEU A 91 0.80 9.32 5.03
CA LEU A 91 0.22 8.55 3.93
C LEU A 91 1.23 8.23 2.81
N SER A 92 2.48 8.65 2.92
CA SER A 92 3.56 8.38 1.95
C SER A 92 3.16 8.75 0.50
N TRP A 93 2.64 9.96 0.31
CA TRP A 93 2.16 10.45 -0.97
C TRP A 93 3.31 10.66 -1.96
N ASN A 94 3.32 9.95 -3.07
CA ASN A 94 4.32 10.08 -4.12
C ASN A 94 3.69 10.54 -5.45
N ILE A 95 4.40 11.38 -6.21
CA ILE A 95 3.96 11.95 -7.48
C ILE A 95 5.01 11.69 -8.57
N ASN A 96 4.59 11.05 -9.66
CA ASN A 96 5.40 10.85 -10.86
C ASN A 96 4.70 11.45 -12.08
N VAL A 97 5.41 12.26 -12.87
CA VAL A 97 4.88 12.92 -14.08
C VAL A 97 5.67 12.48 -15.31
N LYS A 98 4.95 12.15 -16.38
CA LYS A 98 5.52 11.77 -17.67
C LYS A 98 4.67 12.32 -18.80
N ASP A 99 5.29 12.90 -19.83
CA ASP A 99 4.64 13.29 -21.08
C ASP A 99 5.07 12.42 -22.28
N ASP A 100 4.48 12.68 -23.42
CA ASP A 100 4.74 12.00 -24.68
C ASP A 100 5.52 12.87 -25.70
N SER A 101 6.10 13.98 -25.26
CA SER A 101 6.89 14.85 -26.14
C SER A 101 8.15 14.14 -26.64
N PRO A 102 8.35 14.02 -27.97
CA PRO A 102 9.54 13.40 -28.52
C PRO A 102 10.76 14.34 -28.55
N ALA A 103 10.54 15.67 -28.48
CA ALA A 103 11.59 16.68 -28.55
C ALA A 103 11.13 18.00 -27.90
N LEU A 104 12.09 18.87 -27.54
CA LEU A 104 11.83 20.15 -26.84
C LEU A 104 10.97 21.13 -27.65
N ASN A 105 11.03 21.05 -28.96
CA ASN A 105 10.26 21.91 -29.88
C ASN A 105 8.92 21.30 -30.29
N VAL A 106 8.46 20.25 -29.62
CA VAL A 106 7.17 19.60 -29.84
C VAL A 106 6.30 19.74 -28.59
N THR A 107 5.10 20.26 -28.76
CA THR A 107 4.10 20.38 -27.71
C THR A 107 3.56 19.00 -27.34
N ALA A 108 3.54 18.68 -26.04
CA ALA A 108 2.99 17.40 -25.55
C ALA A 108 1.51 17.25 -25.86
N GLY A 109 1.14 16.17 -26.53
CA GLY A 109 -0.26 15.80 -26.79
C GLY A 109 -0.92 15.11 -25.60
N LYS A 110 -0.10 14.57 -24.66
CA LYS A 110 -0.59 13.85 -23.50
C LYS A 110 0.41 13.95 -22.35
N THR A 111 -0.11 14.21 -21.14
CA THR A 111 0.66 14.14 -19.90
C THR A 111 -0.05 13.23 -18.91
N ILE A 112 0.70 12.36 -18.27
CA ILE A 112 0.22 11.44 -17.25
C ILE A 112 0.91 11.79 -15.94
N CYS A 113 0.11 12.03 -14.91
CA CYS A 113 0.56 12.06 -13.53
C CYS A 113 0.09 10.78 -12.83
N ARG A 114 1.01 10.04 -12.24
CA ARG A 114 0.71 8.91 -11.37
C ARG A 114 1.06 9.31 -9.94
N MET A 115 0.08 9.15 -9.06
CA MET A 115 0.27 9.36 -7.64
C MET A 115 0.00 8.05 -6.92
N TYR A 116 0.71 7.84 -5.85
CA TYR A 116 0.58 6.65 -5.03
C TYR A 116 0.54 7.07 -3.57
N LEU A 117 -0.46 6.59 -2.86
CA LEU A 117 -0.57 6.82 -1.42
C LEU A 117 -0.78 5.51 -0.68
N ARG A 118 -0.42 5.53 0.59
CA ARG A 118 -0.49 4.40 1.50
C ARG A 118 -1.48 4.69 2.63
N PRO A 119 -2.78 4.38 2.45
CA PRO A 119 -3.76 4.49 3.54
C PRO A 119 -3.30 3.71 4.77
N MET A 120 -3.63 4.24 5.94
CA MET A 120 -3.31 3.60 7.22
C MET A 120 -4.60 3.19 7.94
N PRO A 121 -4.57 2.13 8.76
CA PRO A 121 -5.72 1.75 9.57
C PRO A 121 -6.24 2.93 10.39
N GLY A 122 -7.57 3.10 10.41
CA GLY A 122 -8.24 4.18 11.14
C GLY A 122 -8.26 5.54 10.45
N ILE A 123 -7.60 5.70 9.29
CA ILE A 123 -7.62 6.96 8.53
C ILE A 123 -8.47 6.79 7.27
N ASP A 124 -9.57 7.53 7.19
CA ASP A 124 -10.40 7.61 6.00
C ASP A 124 -9.77 8.55 4.97
N VAL A 125 -9.34 8.01 3.84
CA VAL A 125 -8.73 8.78 2.75
C VAL A 125 -9.73 9.25 1.69
N GLU A 126 -11.00 8.85 1.75
CA GLU A 126 -12.00 9.20 0.73
C GLU A 126 -12.22 10.72 0.59
N PRO A 127 -12.16 11.54 1.66
CA PRO A 127 -12.18 12.99 1.51
C PRO A 127 -11.03 13.55 0.64
N LEU A 128 -9.82 12.98 0.74
CA LEU A 128 -8.69 13.36 -0.12
C LEU A 128 -8.95 12.94 -1.57
N LEU A 129 -9.40 11.70 -1.78
CA LEU A 129 -9.67 11.16 -3.11
C LEU A 129 -10.79 11.95 -3.81
N THR A 130 -11.78 12.41 -3.07
CA THR A 130 -12.85 13.30 -3.56
C THR A 130 -12.27 14.63 -4.04
N ARG A 131 -11.37 15.26 -3.27
CA ARG A 131 -10.69 16.50 -3.67
C ARG A 131 -9.86 16.31 -4.94
N VAL A 132 -9.18 15.18 -5.09
CA VAL A 132 -8.43 14.85 -6.30
C VAL A 132 -9.36 14.75 -7.52
N ARG A 133 -10.52 14.08 -7.40
CA ARG A 133 -11.53 14.01 -8.49
C ARG A 133 -12.02 15.40 -8.87
N GLN A 134 -12.39 16.20 -7.88
CA GLN A 134 -12.85 17.58 -8.09
C GLN A 134 -11.79 18.48 -8.75
N ALA A 135 -10.51 18.33 -8.37
CA ALA A 135 -9.41 19.02 -9.04
C ALA A 135 -9.30 18.57 -10.51
N GLY A 136 -9.44 17.27 -10.78
CA GLY A 136 -9.50 16.74 -12.13
C GLY A 136 -10.60 17.41 -12.97
N ASP A 137 -11.80 17.49 -12.43
CA ASP A 137 -12.96 18.09 -13.10
C ASP A 137 -12.73 19.59 -13.38
N ARG A 138 -12.22 20.36 -12.37
CA ARG A 138 -11.92 21.79 -12.53
C ARG A 138 -10.92 22.09 -13.64
N HIS A 139 -9.92 21.22 -13.80
CA HIS A 139 -8.80 21.45 -14.73
C HIS A 139 -8.87 20.62 -16.01
N GLY A 140 -9.99 19.92 -16.26
CA GLY A 140 -10.15 19.07 -17.44
C GLY A 140 -9.16 17.88 -17.48
N VAL A 141 -8.68 17.43 -16.33
CA VAL A 141 -7.76 16.30 -16.17
C VAL A 141 -8.56 15.05 -15.82
N LYS A 142 -8.45 14.02 -16.64
CA LYS A 142 -9.14 12.75 -16.39
C LYS A 142 -8.46 11.97 -15.27
N VAL A 143 -9.15 11.81 -14.15
CA VAL A 143 -8.68 11.06 -12.98
C VAL A 143 -9.26 9.64 -12.98
N ARG A 144 -8.42 8.65 -12.65
CA ARG A 144 -8.80 7.27 -12.32
C ARG A 144 -8.13 6.88 -11.02
N ILE A 145 -8.87 6.26 -10.12
CA ILE A 145 -8.39 5.81 -8.82
C ILE A 145 -8.57 4.29 -8.75
N ASN A 146 -7.52 3.60 -8.37
CA ASN A 146 -7.49 2.16 -8.19
C ASN A 146 -7.06 1.85 -6.76
N HIS A 147 -7.89 1.13 -6.02
CA HIS A 147 -7.54 0.56 -4.71
C HIS A 147 -6.86 -0.78 -4.97
N TRP A 148 -5.56 -0.86 -4.69
CA TRP A 148 -4.75 -2.06 -4.97
C TRP A 148 -4.61 -2.99 -3.78
N GLY A 149 -4.79 -2.47 -2.57
CA GLY A 149 -4.72 -3.25 -1.35
C GLY A 149 -5.31 -2.49 -0.17
N ASN A 150 -6.09 -3.21 0.64
CA ASN A 150 -6.62 -2.65 1.87
C ASN A 150 -5.55 -2.53 2.94
N THR A 151 -5.81 -1.74 3.95
CA THR A 151 -5.03 -1.76 5.18
C THR A 151 -5.27 -3.07 5.92
N PHE A 152 -4.31 -3.47 6.71
CA PHE A 152 -4.46 -4.57 7.66
C PHE A 152 -4.19 -4.08 9.08
N PHE A 153 -5.03 -4.51 10.02
CA PHE A 153 -4.85 -4.24 11.43
C PHE A 153 -5.41 -5.40 12.27
N ALA A 154 -4.59 -5.87 13.20
CA ALA A 154 -5.00 -6.69 14.34
C ALA A 154 -4.58 -5.96 15.61
N SER A 155 -5.35 -6.08 16.70
CA SER A 155 -4.93 -5.49 17.97
C SER A 155 -3.63 -6.14 18.45
N SER A 156 -2.63 -5.33 18.82
CA SER A 156 -1.40 -5.83 19.44
C SER A 156 -1.66 -6.65 20.70
N ASP A 157 -2.76 -6.37 21.39
CA ASP A 157 -3.14 -6.99 22.67
C ASP A 157 -4.09 -8.17 22.49
N SER A 158 -4.46 -8.53 21.24
CA SER A 158 -5.28 -9.72 21.01
C SER A 158 -4.56 -11.00 21.43
N ASP A 159 -5.32 -11.99 21.91
CA ASP A 159 -4.76 -13.28 22.33
C ASP A 159 -3.93 -13.92 21.22
N PHE A 160 -4.38 -13.83 19.98
CA PHE A 160 -3.65 -14.38 18.82
C PHE A 160 -2.30 -13.72 18.60
N VAL A 161 -2.23 -12.38 18.67
CA VAL A 161 -0.95 -11.64 18.52
C VAL A 161 -0.04 -11.95 19.73
N GLN A 162 -0.58 -11.95 20.94
CA GLN A 162 0.20 -12.25 22.14
C GLN A 162 0.74 -13.69 22.16
N ASP A 163 -0.04 -14.66 21.73
CA ASP A 163 0.45 -16.04 21.59
C ASP A 163 1.49 -16.17 20.48
N SER A 164 1.30 -15.47 19.37
CA SER A 164 2.29 -15.40 18.28
C SER A 164 3.63 -14.85 18.79
N LEU A 165 3.60 -13.81 19.62
CA LEU A 165 4.81 -13.22 20.22
C LEU A 165 5.54 -14.23 21.14
N LYS A 166 4.80 -14.95 21.98
CA LYS A 166 5.37 -16.00 22.85
C LYS A 166 6.03 -17.11 22.01
N LEU A 167 5.35 -17.61 20.98
CA LEU A 167 5.83 -18.66 20.10
C LEU A 167 7.06 -18.23 19.29
N ALA A 168 7.09 -16.97 18.83
CA ALA A 168 8.20 -16.38 18.07
C ALA A 168 9.34 -15.86 18.98
N HIS A 169 9.20 -15.93 20.30
CA HIS A 169 10.15 -15.35 21.27
C HIS A 169 10.43 -13.87 21.00
N ARG A 170 9.36 -13.08 20.72
CA ARG A 170 9.45 -11.65 20.45
C ARG A 170 8.81 -10.85 21.60
N PRO A 171 9.44 -9.73 22.02
CA PRO A 171 8.91 -8.94 23.16
C PRO A 171 7.71 -8.07 22.78
N LYS A 172 7.57 -7.69 21.49
CA LYS A 172 6.48 -6.85 20.98
C LYS A 172 6.24 -7.09 19.51
N SER A 173 5.02 -6.85 19.07
CA SER A 173 4.66 -6.82 17.65
C SER A 173 5.05 -5.47 16.99
N LYS A 174 5.17 -5.47 15.69
CA LYS A 174 5.55 -4.32 14.88
C LYS A 174 4.51 -4.02 13.82
N THR A 175 4.67 -2.89 13.15
CA THR A 175 3.93 -2.50 11.95
C THR A 175 4.88 -2.33 10.78
N VAL A 176 4.35 -2.39 9.55
CA VAL A 176 5.14 -2.16 8.34
C VAL A 176 4.43 -1.22 7.39
N SER A 177 5.22 -0.43 6.64
CA SER A 177 4.68 0.57 5.70
C SER A 177 4.41 0.03 4.30
N TYR A 178 4.78 -1.22 3.99
CA TYR A 178 4.39 -1.90 2.76
C TYR A 178 3.08 -2.67 2.94
N GLY A 179 2.39 -2.98 1.84
CA GLY A 179 1.17 -3.80 1.85
C GLY A 179 1.51 -5.27 1.62
N THR A 180 0.66 -6.15 2.16
CA THR A 180 0.76 -7.61 1.97
C THR A 180 -0.61 -8.19 1.64
N ASP A 181 -0.68 -9.47 1.33
CA ASP A 181 -1.94 -10.20 1.15
C ASP A 181 -2.84 -10.21 2.40
N GLY A 182 -2.30 -9.82 3.56
CA GLY A 182 -3.09 -9.58 4.77
C GLY A 182 -4.25 -8.60 4.59
N GLY A 183 -4.11 -7.64 3.67
CA GLY A 183 -5.17 -6.71 3.26
C GLY A 183 -6.23 -7.31 2.33
N VAL A 184 -6.01 -8.52 1.78
CA VAL A 184 -6.99 -9.24 0.95
C VAL A 184 -7.93 -10.08 1.81
N PHE A 185 -7.42 -10.68 2.89
CA PHE A 185 -8.18 -11.55 3.79
C PHE A 185 -8.86 -10.74 4.90
N THR A 186 -9.69 -9.76 4.51
CA THR A 186 -10.25 -8.76 5.45
C THR A 186 -11.14 -9.35 6.54
N GLU A 187 -11.87 -10.42 6.25
CA GLU A 187 -12.83 -11.04 7.18
C GLU A 187 -12.18 -12.03 8.17
N ILE A 188 -10.93 -12.45 7.94
CA ILE A 188 -10.17 -13.23 8.94
C ILE A 188 -9.68 -12.25 10.00
N ALA A 189 -10.27 -12.30 11.20
CA ALA A 189 -9.95 -11.39 12.29
C ALA A 189 -8.56 -11.68 12.89
N ASP A 190 -8.28 -12.95 13.19
CA ASP A 190 -7.03 -13.41 13.79
C ASP A 190 -5.99 -13.68 12.72
N LYS A 191 -5.19 -12.67 12.36
CA LYS A 191 -4.09 -12.85 11.43
C LYS A 191 -2.90 -11.97 11.76
N ILE A 192 -1.72 -12.42 11.34
CA ILE A 192 -0.45 -11.70 11.43
C ILE A 192 0.31 -11.83 10.09
N VAL A 193 1.26 -10.93 9.88
CA VAL A 193 2.29 -11.11 8.87
C VAL A 193 3.56 -11.56 9.58
N PHE A 194 4.12 -12.69 9.15
CA PHE A 194 5.26 -13.31 9.81
C PHE A 194 5.98 -14.25 8.86
N GLY A 195 7.27 -14.09 8.71
CA GLY A 195 8.07 -15.02 7.93
C GLY A 195 9.57 -14.73 7.96
N PRO A 196 10.38 -15.70 7.50
CA PRO A 196 11.82 -15.57 7.44
C PRO A 196 12.28 -14.64 6.32
N GLY A 197 13.47 -14.09 6.43
CA GLY A 197 14.08 -13.19 5.44
C GLY A 197 13.75 -11.73 5.68
N SER A 198 14.43 -10.86 4.95
CA SER A 198 14.28 -9.40 5.04
C SER A 198 13.53 -8.83 3.85
N ILE A 199 12.60 -7.92 4.10
CA ILE A 199 11.88 -7.18 3.05
C ILE A 199 12.83 -6.37 2.14
N GLU A 200 14.02 -6.02 2.60
CA GLU A 200 15.03 -5.33 1.80
C GLU A 200 15.52 -6.16 0.61
N GLN A 201 15.34 -7.47 0.65
CA GLN A 201 15.69 -8.38 -0.43
C GLN A 201 14.56 -8.52 -1.46
N ALA A 202 13.32 -8.22 -1.07
CA ALA A 202 12.16 -8.38 -1.94
C ALA A 202 12.28 -7.52 -3.21
N HIS A 203 11.94 -8.13 -4.36
CA HIS A 203 12.00 -7.49 -5.68
C HIS A 203 13.41 -7.05 -6.15
N THR A 204 14.46 -7.58 -5.55
CA THR A 204 15.84 -7.36 -6.03
C THR A 204 16.24 -8.40 -7.06
N ILE A 205 17.21 -8.07 -7.94
CA ILE A 205 17.68 -8.98 -9.01
C ILE A 205 18.29 -10.26 -8.42
N ASN A 206 18.97 -10.15 -7.28
CA ASN A 206 19.63 -11.25 -6.59
C ASN A 206 18.95 -11.49 -5.23
N GLU A 207 17.63 -11.61 -5.22
CA GLU A 207 16.88 -11.89 -3.99
C GLU A 207 17.37 -13.17 -3.32
N TRP A 208 17.63 -13.11 -2.03
CA TRP A 208 18.17 -14.21 -1.26
C TRP A 208 17.58 -14.29 0.16
N ILE A 209 17.68 -15.45 0.76
CA ILE A 209 17.40 -15.71 2.16
C ILE A 209 18.55 -16.51 2.79
N SER A 210 18.90 -16.24 4.04
CA SER A 210 19.89 -17.06 4.73
C SER A 210 19.32 -18.42 5.13
N LEU A 211 20.13 -19.46 5.09
CA LEU A 211 19.74 -20.80 5.53
C LEU A 211 19.35 -20.83 7.00
N GLU A 212 19.96 -19.99 7.83
CA GLU A 212 19.61 -19.82 9.23
C GLU A 212 18.17 -19.29 9.38
N GLN A 213 17.82 -18.22 8.67
CA GLN A 213 16.46 -17.67 8.70
C GLN A 213 15.42 -18.68 8.21
N LEU A 214 15.74 -19.42 7.17
CA LEU A 214 14.86 -20.46 6.62
C LEU A 214 14.64 -21.58 7.65
N SER A 215 15.70 -22.06 8.31
CA SER A 215 15.62 -23.10 9.35
C SER A 215 14.80 -22.62 10.55
N LEU A 216 15.10 -21.43 11.07
CA LEU A 216 14.37 -20.83 12.19
C LEU A 216 12.89 -20.62 11.86
N GLY A 217 12.60 -20.13 10.64
CA GLY A 217 11.22 -19.94 10.18
C GLY A 217 10.45 -21.25 10.13
N THR A 218 11.08 -22.32 9.61
CA THR A 218 10.49 -23.66 9.58
C THR A 218 10.14 -24.17 10.98
N ASP A 219 11.06 -24.03 11.94
CA ASP A 219 10.84 -24.45 13.31
C ASP A 219 9.70 -23.65 13.98
N MET A 220 9.66 -22.33 13.74
CA MET A 220 8.62 -21.46 14.29
C MET A 220 7.23 -21.77 13.69
N TYR A 221 7.13 -21.95 12.38
CA TYR A 221 5.87 -22.36 11.75
C TYR A 221 5.40 -23.74 12.27
N ALA A 222 6.31 -24.70 12.44
CA ALA A 222 5.98 -25.99 13.01
C ALA A 222 5.45 -25.88 14.45
N LYS A 223 6.01 -25.00 15.27
CA LYS A 223 5.51 -24.72 16.64
C LYS A 223 4.13 -24.09 16.59
N MET A 224 3.90 -23.07 15.75
CA MET A 224 2.64 -22.39 15.60
C MET A 224 1.53 -23.34 15.13
N ILE A 225 1.80 -24.18 14.12
CA ILE A 225 0.86 -25.20 13.62
C ILE A 225 0.50 -26.20 14.74
N ARG A 226 1.48 -26.71 15.47
CA ARG A 226 1.21 -27.63 16.61
C ARG A 226 0.35 -26.95 17.67
N HIS A 227 0.64 -25.71 17.99
CA HIS A 227 -0.06 -24.97 19.04
C HIS A 227 -1.55 -24.75 18.70
N TRP A 228 -1.84 -24.33 17.46
CA TRP A 228 -3.20 -23.95 17.09
C TRP A 228 -4.02 -25.06 16.42
N CYS A 229 -3.36 -26.05 15.77
CA CYS A 229 -4.06 -27.05 14.98
C CYS A 229 -4.08 -28.44 15.59
N CYS A 230 -3.11 -28.78 16.47
CA CYS A 230 -3.02 -30.16 16.99
C CYS A 230 -3.54 -30.33 18.41
N GLY A 231 -3.97 -29.27 19.09
CA GLY A 231 -4.32 -29.28 20.51
C GLY A 231 -3.12 -29.66 21.39
N LYS A 232 -3.08 -29.21 22.64
CA LYS A 232 -2.07 -29.68 23.59
C LYS A 232 -2.28 -31.13 23.96
#